data_b46c616372c966332377ea4af0e82fb4
#
_entry.id   b46c616372c966332377ea4af0e82fb4
#
_cell.length_a   1.000
_cell.length_b   1.000
_cell.length_c   1.000
_cell.angle_alpha   90.00
_cell.angle_beta   90.00
_cell.angle_gamma   90.00
#
_symmetry.space_group_name_H-M   'P 1'
#
loop_
_entity.id
_entity.type
_entity.pdbx_description
1 polymer ?
#
loop_
_entity_poly.entity_id
_entity_poly.type
_entity_poly.pdbx_seq_one_letter_code
_entity_poly.pdbx_strand_id
1 'polypeptide(L)'
;LNTLCNLELDKGTEDFPPSNMEIVKIASSEGATNIVPQTSTGTFNIRYNINHTKESLQSMVNEVVSKNIDNSEYKVDVTFNNSAEPFLTEKGKFTEIVKSSVDEITGMNSSLTTTGGTSDARFFKDYCEVAEFGLIGETAHQIDENVKTEDINKLKDIYSLIISKYFQ
;
A
#
# COMPACT_ATOMS: atom_id res chain seq x y z
N LEU A 1 20.09 -9.33 -3.48
CA LEU A 1 18.69 -9.06 -3.89
C LEU A 1 17.80 -10.29 -3.71
N ASN A 2 18.19 -11.47 -4.20
CA ASN A 2 17.38 -12.69 -4.06
C ASN A 2 17.01 -12.99 -2.59
N THR A 3 17.95 -12.82 -1.65
CA THR A 3 17.67 -12.98 -0.21
C THR A 3 16.63 -12.00 0.29
N LEU A 4 16.65 -10.75 -0.19
CA LEU A 4 15.65 -9.75 0.16
C LEU A 4 14.27 -10.09 -0.38
N CYS A 5 14.16 -10.56 -1.63
CA CYS A 5 12.89 -10.96 -2.22
C CYS A 5 12.21 -12.13 -1.50
N ASN A 6 12.98 -12.99 -0.87
CA ASN A 6 12.48 -14.16 -0.14
C ASN A 6 12.34 -13.91 1.38
N LEU A 7 12.52 -12.66 1.82
CA LEU A 7 12.36 -12.30 3.22
C LEU A 7 10.87 -12.27 3.59
N GLU A 8 10.47 -13.16 4.50
CA GLU A 8 9.15 -13.07 5.12
C GLU A 8 9.19 -11.95 6.16
N LEU A 9 8.50 -10.85 5.88
CA LEU A 9 8.47 -9.69 6.76
C LEU A 9 7.55 -9.94 7.96
N ASP A 10 6.33 -10.45 7.69
CA ASP A 10 5.32 -10.83 8.69
C ASP A 10 4.26 -11.74 8.06
N LYS A 11 3.29 -12.16 8.86
CA LYS A 11 2.17 -13.03 8.42
C LYS A 11 0.85 -12.26 8.23
N GLY A 12 0.88 -10.94 8.30
CA GLY A 12 -0.32 -10.12 8.32
C GLY A 12 -0.96 -10.00 9.69
N THR A 13 -2.12 -9.40 9.73
CA THR A 13 -2.99 -9.27 10.91
C THR A 13 -4.41 -9.67 10.53
N GLU A 14 -5.38 -9.56 11.46
CA GLU A 14 -6.79 -9.75 11.13
C GLU A 14 -7.27 -8.77 10.04
N ASP A 15 -6.77 -7.53 10.06
CA ASP A 15 -7.21 -6.46 9.16
C ASP A 15 -6.27 -6.22 7.98
N PHE A 16 -5.02 -6.69 8.03
CA PHE A 16 -4.03 -6.44 6.98
C PHE A 16 -3.44 -7.73 6.40
N PRO A 17 -3.22 -7.77 5.08
CA PRO A 17 -2.43 -8.83 4.47
C PRO A 17 -0.97 -8.79 4.97
N PRO A 18 -0.19 -9.86 4.75
CA PRO A 18 1.24 -9.85 5.00
C PRO A 18 1.95 -8.72 4.26
N SER A 19 2.93 -8.11 4.92
CA SER A 19 3.84 -7.17 4.28
C SER A 19 4.68 -7.87 3.22
N ASN A 20 4.93 -7.21 2.11
CA ASN A 20 5.72 -7.77 1.02
C ASN A 20 6.80 -6.81 0.52
N MET A 21 7.85 -7.39 -0.04
CA MET A 21 8.94 -6.67 -0.69
C MET A 21 9.08 -7.13 -2.14
N GLU A 22 9.13 -6.18 -3.06
CA GLU A 22 9.27 -6.43 -4.49
C GLU A 22 10.43 -5.64 -5.07
N ILE A 23 11.27 -6.29 -5.89
CA ILE A 23 12.30 -5.61 -6.67
C ILE A 23 11.64 -4.98 -7.88
N VAL A 24 11.71 -3.68 -7.97
CA VAL A 24 11.06 -2.92 -9.07
C VAL A 24 12.06 -2.50 -10.15
N LYS A 25 13.36 -2.51 -9.85
CA LYS A 25 14.40 -2.19 -10.84
C LYS A 25 15.74 -2.79 -10.45
N ILE A 26 16.46 -3.28 -11.44
CA ILE A 26 17.87 -3.63 -11.34
C ILE A 26 18.60 -2.94 -12.50
N ALA A 27 19.73 -2.31 -12.21
CA ALA A 27 20.55 -1.66 -13.21
C ALA A 27 22.04 -1.82 -12.87
N SER A 28 22.90 -1.77 -13.86
CA SER A 28 24.35 -1.73 -13.72
C SER A 28 24.90 -0.52 -14.48
N SER A 29 26.12 -0.10 -14.13
CA SER A 29 26.81 0.92 -14.90
C SER A 29 27.04 0.46 -16.34
N GLU A 30 26.92 1.38 -17.27
CA GLU A 30 27.26 1.13 -18.68
C GLU A 30 28.73 0.82 -18.85
N GLY A 31 29.07 -0.01 -19.81
CA GLY A 31 30.44 -0.40 -20.11
C GLY A 31 30.54 -1.33 -21.31
N ALA A 32 31.76 -1.70 -21.69
CA ALA A 32 31.99 -2.68 -22.72
C ALA A 32 31.49 -4.06 -22.28
N THR A 33 31.02 -4.87 -23.25
CA THR A 33 30.38 -6.17 -22.98
C THR A 33 31.31 -7.23 -22.37
N ASN A 34 32.60 -6.99 -22.38
CA ASN A 34 33.66 -7.86 -21.83
C ASN A 34 34.23 -7.35 -20.50
N ILE A 35 33.61 -6.36 -19.86
CA ILE A 35 34.04 -5.80 -18.58
C ILE A 35 32.90 -5.97 -17.56
N VAL A 36 33.25 -6.42 -16.35
CA VAL A 36 32.32 -6.47 -15.23
C VAL A 36 31.98 -5.05 -14.80
N PRO A 37 30.70 -4.68 -14.69
CA PRO A 37 30.26 -3.36 -14.25
C PRO A 37 30.84 -2.99 -12.89
N GLN A 38 31.32 -1.75 -12.76
CA GLN A 38 31.88 -1.25 -11.50
C GLN A 38 30.80 -1.08 -10.43
N THR A 39 29.59 -0.72 -10.82
CA THR A 39 28.46 -0.48 -9.91
C THR A 39 27.20 -1.17 -10.40
N SER A 40 26.39 -1.62 -9.45
CA SER A 40 25.03 -2.08 -9.72
C SER A 40 24.08 -1.50 -8.68
N THR A 41 22.84 -1.26 -9.10
CA THR A 41 21.77 -0.75 -8.23
C THR A 41 20.56 -1.66 -8.28
N GLY A 42 19.92 -1.84 -7.14
CA GLY A 42 18.63 -2.47 -7.01
C GLY A 42 17.65 -1.51 -6.33
N THR A 43 16.47 -1.33 -6.90
CA THR A 43 15.38 -0.60 -6.26
C THR A 43 14.32 -1.59 -5.85
N PHE A 44 13.86 -1.50 -4.63
CA PHE A 44 12.78 -2.32 -4.09
C PHE A 44 11.68 -1.42 -3.52
N ASN A 45 10.47 -1.95 -3.50
CA ASN A 45 9.33 -1.36 -2.83
C ASN A 45 8.88 -2.30 -1.71
N ILE A 46 8.54 -1.76 -0.54
CA ILE A 46 7.94 -2.50 0.56
C ILE A 46 6.56 -1.94 0.82
N ARG A 47 5.55 -2.79 0.69
CA ARG A 47 4.20 -2.54 1.19
C ARG A 47 4.08 -3.22 2.54
N TYR A 48 3.81 -2.46 3.59
CA TYR A 48 3.82 -2.99 4.95
C TYR A 48 2.58 -2.58 5.73
N ASN A 49 2.26 -3.40 6.71
CA ASN A 49 1.15 -3.23 7.63
C ASN A 49 1.62 -2.66 8.99
N ILE A 50 0.72 -2.54 9.92
CA ILE A 50 0.94 -1.95 11.25
C ILE A 50 1.92 -2.73 12.16
N ASN A 51 2.38 -3.93 11.76
CA ASN A 51 3.41 -4.68 12.49
C ASN A 51 4.81 -4.08 12.33
N HIS A 52 4.98 -3.18 11.36
CA HIS A 52 6.26 -2.58 11.04
C HIS A 52 6.24 -1.07 11.13
N THR A 53 7.41 -0.52 11.42
CA THR A 53 7.72 0.89 11.21
C THR A 53 8.81 1.01 10.15
N LYS A 54 9.03 2.20 9.64
CA LYS A 54 10.15 2.50 8.74
C LYS A 54 11.48 2.02 9.33
N GLU A 55 11.71 2.31 10.62
CA GLU A 55 12.95 1.98 11.34
C GLU A 55 13.13 0.46 11.47
N SER A 56 12.06 -0.28 11.76
CA SER A 56 12.12 -1.74 11.86
C SER A 56 12.48 -2.37 10.52
N LEU A 57 11.87 -1.90 9.42
CA LEU A 57 12.16 -2.38 8.07
C LEU A 57 13.57 -2.01 7.62
N GLN A 58 14.04 -0.80 7.93
CA GLN A 58 15.43 -0.41 7.66
C GLN A 58 16.42 -1.32 8.38
N SER A 59 16.16 -1.64 9.64
CA SER A 59 17.00 -2.53 10.43
C SER A 59 17.04 -3.93 9.83
N MET A 60 15.91 -4.49 9.46
CA MET A 60 15.81 -5.81 8.82
C MET A 60 16.57 -5.87 7.49
N VAL A 61 16.38 -4.88 6.63
CA VAL A 61 17.09 -4.83 5.33
C VAL A 61 18.60 -4.70 5.53
N ASN A 62 19.03 -3.80 6.41
CA ASN A 62 20.46 -3.59 6.70
C ASN A 62 21.10 -4.85 7.30
N GLU A 63 20.39 -5.59 8.14
CA GLU A 63 20.85 -6.86 8.69
C GLU A 63 21.04 -7.92 7.59
N VAL A 64 20.08 -8.04 6.68
CA VAL A 64 20.17 -8.95 5.53
C VAL A 64 21.34 -8.57 4.62
N VAL A 65 21.51 -7.28 4.33
CA VAL A 65 22.60 -6.78 3.50
C VAL A 65 23.94 -7.11 4.16
N SER A 66 24.14 -6.79 5.44
CA SER A 66 25.40 -7.02 6.16
C SER A 66 25.77 -8.49 6.29
N LYS A 67 24.79 -9.39 6.38
CA LYS A 67 25.02 -10.84 6.43
C LYS A 67 25.38 -11.47 5.09
N ASN A 68 25.01 -10.84 3.97
CA ASN A 68 25.13 -11.41 2.63
C ASN A 68 26.20 -10.75 1.76
N ILE A 69 26.86 -9.71 2.25
CA ILE A 69 27.87 -8.96 1.49
C ILE A 69 29.17 -8.91 2.30
N ASP A 70 30.25 -9.27 1.66
CA ASP A 70 31.58 -9.06 2.22
C ASP A 70 31.97 -7.59 2.06
N ASN A 71 31.88 -6.84 3.15
CA ASN A 71 32.20 -5.41 3.18
C ASN A 71 33.71 -5.12 2.97
N SER A 72 34.56 -6.12 2.94
CA SER A 72 35.98 -5.97 2.58
C SER A 72 36.19 -5.82 1.07
N GLU A 73 35.24 -6.36 0.27
CA GLU A 73 35.31 -6.34 -1.20
C GLU A 73 34.35 -5.33 -1.83
N TYR A 74 33.21 -5.07 -1.18
CA TYR A 74 32.13 -4.28 -1.76
C TYR A 74 31.65 -3.20 -0.81
N LYS A 75 31.48 -1.97 -1.34
CA LYS A 75 30.76 -0.92 -0.65
C LYS A 75 29.29 -0.97 -1.04
N VAL A 76 28.40 -1.06 -0.05
CA VAL A 76 26.95 -1.02 -0.25
C VAL A 76 26.36 0.16 0.51
N ASP A 77 25.63 1.00 -0.20
CA ASP A 77 24.86 2.09 0.36
C ASP A 77 23.38 1.76 0.20
N VAL A 78 22.60 1.80 1.29
CA VAL A 78 21.15 1.57 1.27
C VAL A 78 20.44 2.85 1.70
N THR A 79 19.51 3.32 0.87
CA THR A 79 18.70 4.50 1.14
C THR A 79 17.23 4.15 1.20
N PHE A 80 16.49 4.77 2.11
CA PHE A 80 15.08 4.52 2.32
C PHE A 80 14.28 5.82 2.21
N ASN A 81 13.24 5.79 1.39
CA ASN A 81 12.24 6.83 1.31
C ASN A 81 10.90 6.24 1.79
N ASN A 82 10.27 6.88 2.76
CA ASN A 82 8.94 6.50 3.20
C ASN A 82 7.91 7.48 2.65
N SER A 83 6.91 6.98 1.94
CA SER A 83 5.84 7.83 1.38
C SER A 83 4.66 7.96 2.34
N ALA A 84 4.38 6.93 3.15
CA ALA A 84 3.28 6.90 4.08
C ALA A 84 3.48 5.81 5.15
N GLU A 85 2.91 6.02 6.33
CA GLU A 85 2.73 4.98 7.35
C GLU A 85 1.37 4.31 7.15
N PRO A 86 1.26 2.99 7.39
CA PRO A 86 -0.02 2.31 7.40
C PRO A 86 -0.87 2.81 8.55
N PHE A 87 -2.18 2.81 8.38
CA PHE A 87 -3.13 3.13 9.45
C PHE A 87 -4.37 2.25 9.34
N LEU A 88 -5.02 2.05 10.46
CA LEU A 88 -6.30 1.39 10.58
C LEU A 88 -7.30 2.37 11.17
N THR A 89 -8.42 2.57 10.48
CA THR A 89 -9.56 3.30 11.04
C THR A 89 -10.34 2.36 11.95
N GLU A 90 -10.60 2.79 13.18
CA GLU A 90 -11.46 2.05 14.10
C GLU A 90 -12.88 1.93 13.55
N LYS A 91 -13.50 0.77 13.77
CA LYS A 91 -14.90 0.54 13.43
C LYS A 91 -15.75 1.38 14.38
N GLY A 92 -16.53 2.31 13.84
CA GLY A 92 -17.32 3.26 14.60
C GLY A 92 -18.59 3.71 13.86
N LYS A 93 -19.27 4.72 14.43
CA LYS A 93 -20.53 5.22 13.87
C LYS A 93 -20.39 5.61 12.39
N PHE A 94 -19.31 6.28 12.02
CA PHE A 94 -19.10 6.75 10.66
C PHE A 94 -18.89 5.60 9.66
N THR A 95 -18.05 4.63 9.99
CA THR A 95 -17.83 3.45 9.14
C THR A 95 -19.08 2.61 8.97
N GLU A 96 -19.94 2.50 10.00
CA GLU A 96 -21.24 1.84 9.90
C GLU A 96 -22.23 2.60 9.03
N ILE A 97 -22.23 3.94 9.09
CA ILE A 97 -23.04 4.77 8.18
C ILE A 97 -22.60 4.53 6.73
N VAL A 98 -21.31 4.56 6.45
CA VAL A 98 -20.78 4.30 5.11
C VAL A 98 -21.19 2.92 4.63
N LYS A 99 -20.88 1.87 5.41
CA LYS A 99 -21.22 0.48 5.09
C LYS A 99 -22.71 0.30 4.83
N SER A 100 -23.57 0.74 5.75
CA SER A 100 -25.02 0.59 5.62
C SER A 100 -25.60 1.35 4.42
N SER A 101 -25.00 2.47 4.03
CA SER A 101 -25.42 3.22 2.85
C SER A 101 -25.04 2.52 1.55
N VAL A 102 -23.85 1.91 1.51
CA VAL A 102 -23.43 1.08 0.39
C VAL A 102 -24.35 -0.12 0.24
N ASP A 103 -24.60 -0.85 1.32
CA ASP A 103 -25.44 -2.05 1.32
C ASP A 103 -26.89 -1.72 0.87
N GLU A 104 -27.45 -0.60 1.33
CA GLU A 104 -28.81 -0.18 1.00
C GLU A 104 -28.95 0.17 -0.50
N ILE A 105 -28.02 0.91 -1.08
CA ILE A 105 -28.09 1.33 -2.48
C ILE A 105 -27.71 0.20 -3.44
N THR A 106 -26.76 -0.65 -3.06
CA THR A 106 -26.27 -1.70 -3.96
C THR A 106 -27.01 -3.03 -3.81
N GLY A 107 -27.68 -3.26 -2.67
CA GLY A 107 -28.26 -4.55 -2.30
C GLY A 107 -27.22 -5.60 -1.93
N MET A 108 -25.95 -5.22 -1.77
CA MET A 108 -24.84 -6.09 -1.44
C MET A 108 -24.57 -6.09 0.08
N ASN A 109 -23.85 -7.07 0.57
CA ASN A 109 -23.29 -7.05 1.93
C ASN A 109 -21.82 -6.69 1.83
N SER A 110 -21.49 -5.42 1.95
CA SER A 110 -20.13 -4.90 1.86
C SER A 110 -19.32 -5.24 3.11
N SER A 111 -18.00 -5.27 2.97
CA SER A 111 -17.07 -5.48 4.09
C SER A 111 -16.12 -4.29 4.22
N LEU A 112 -15.71 -4.01 5.45
CA LEU A 112 -14.63 -3.07 5.73
C LEU A 112 -13.30 -3.81 5.56
N THR A 113 -12.41 -3.27 4.72
CA THR A 113 -11.12 -3.90 4.39
C THR A 113 -10.02 -2.85 4.39
N THR A 114 -8.77 -3.31 4.41
CA THR A 114 -7.57 -2.47 4.28
C THR A 114 -6.83 -2.71 2.95
N THR A 115 -7.49 -3.33 1.99
CA THR A 115 -6.91 -3.73 0.70
C THR A 115 -6.81 -2.59 -0.32
N GLY A 116 -7.31 -1.40 0.01
CA GLY A 116 -7.25 -0.22 -0.84
C GLY A 116 -5.83 0.32 -1.04
N GLY A 117 -5.70 1.23 -1.99
CA GLY A 117 -4.46 1.97 -2.23
C GLY A 117 -4.21 3.05 -1.19
N THR A 118 -3.04 3.69 -1.27
CA THR A 118 -2.74 4.86 -0.45
C THR A 118 -3.58 6.06 -0.90
N SER A 119 -4.23 6.74 0.03
CA SER A 119 -5.04 7.93 -0.23
C SER A 119 -4.67 9.10 0.68
N ASP A 120 -5.32 10.24 0.46
CA ASP A 120 -5.16 11.43 1.28
C ASP A 120 -5.84 11.31 2.66
N ALA A 121 -6.64 10.27 2.90
CA ALA A 121 -7.21 9.96 4.22
C ALA A 121 -6.14 9.85 5.31
N ARG A 122 -4.93 9.42 4.96
CA ARG A 122 -3.76 9.37 5.86
C ARG A 122 -3.43 10.70 6.54
N PHE A 123 -3.77 11.82 5.92
CA PHE A 123 -3.53 13.17 6.48
C PHE A 123 -4.63 13.61 7.44
N PHE A 124 -5.80 12.99 7.36
CA PHE A 124 -6.98 13.34 8.16
C PHE A 124 -7.23 12.39 9.33
N LYS A 125 -6.65 11.18 9.30
CA LYS A 125 -6.89 10.12 10.30
C LYS A 125 -6.67 10.54 11.75
N ASP A 126 -5.77 11.50 11.99
CA ASP A 126 -5.44 11.99 13.33
C ASP A 126 -6.37 13.13 13.80
N TYR A 127 -7.26 13.61 12.92
CA TYR A 127 -8.14 14.75 13.17
C TYR A 127 -9.63 14.40 13.17
N CYS A 128 -10.01 13.37 12.42
CA CYS A 128 -11.40 12.93 12.32
C CYS A 128 -11.50 11.46 11.92
N GLU A 129 -12.68 10.86 12.08
CA GLU A 129 -12.98 9.55 11.52
C GLU A 129 -12.87 9.62 9.98
N VAL A 130 -12.21 8.63 9.39
CA VAL A 130 -12.01 8.55 7.95
C VAL A 130 -12.47 7.19 7.41
N ALA A 131 -13.05 7.18 6.23
CA ALA A 131 -13.36 5.97 5.48
C ALA A 131 -13.10 6.25 4.01
N GLU A 132 -12.55 5.29 3.31
CA GLU A 132 -12.30 5.36 1.88
C GLU A 132 -13.35 4.56 1.14
N PHE A 133 -14.06 5.23 0.26
CA PHE A 133 -15.07 4.61 -0.58
C PHE A 133 -15.13 5.35 -1.92
N GLY A 134 -15.18 4.61 -3.03
CA GLY A 134 -15.19 5.21 -4.36
C GLY A 134 -15.71 4.26 -5.44
N LEU A 135 -15.38 4.58 -6.68
CA LEU A 135 -15.74 3.79 -7.87
C LEU A 135 -15.05 2.43 -7.88
N ILE A 136 -15.67 1.48 -8.58
CA ILE A 136 -15.06 0.18 -8.88
C ILE A 136 -13.86 0.40 -9.78
N GLY A 137 -12.70 -0.07 -9.35
CA GLY A 137 -11.40 0.17 -9.99
C GLY A 137 -10.92 -0.97 -10.89
N GLU A 138 -11.79 -1.72 -11.57
CA GLU A 138 -11.39 -2.88 -12.40
C GLU A 138 -10.38 -2.53 -13.50
N THR A 139 -10.47 -1.32 -14.03
CA THR A 139 -9.56 -0.83 -15.08
C THR A 139 -8.61 0.26 -14.60
N ALA A 140 -8.51 0.49 -13.29
CA ALA A 140 -7.64 1.51 -12.71
C ALA A 140 -6.19 1.31 -13.16
N HIS A 141 -5.56 2.40 -13.62
CA HIS A 141 -4.19 2.42 -14.13
C HIS A 141 -3.94 1.62 -15.41
N GLN A 142 -4.99 1.18 -16.10
CA GLN A 142 -4.88 0.48 -17.39
C GLN A 142 -5.03 1.45 -18.57
N ILE A 143 -4.58 1.00 -19.76
CA ILE A 143 -4.90 1.69 -21.00
C ILE A 143 -6.42 1.63 -21.20
N ASP A 144 -7.04 2.74 -21.61
CA ASP A 144 -8.49 2.88 -21.74
C ASP A 144 -9.25 2.73 -20.39
N GLU A 145 -8.67 3.23 -19.31
CA GLU A 145 -9.34 3.30 -18.00
C GLU A 145 -10.76 3.86 -18.14
N ASN A 146 -11.72 3.14 -17.63
CA ASN A 146 -13.14 3.48 -17.76
C ASN A 146 -13.96 3.02 -16.56
N VAL A 147 -15.18 3.57 -16.47
CA VAL A 147 -16.17 3.19 -15.46
C VAL A 147 -17.55 3.26 -16.08
N LYS A 148 -18.48 2.43 -15.61
CA LYS A 148 -19.87 2.46 -16.06
C LYS A 148 -20.58 3.71 -15.51
N THR A 149 -21.35 4.40 -16.36
CA THR A 149 -22.13 5.56 -15.94
C THR A 149 -23.13 5.24 -14.80
N GLU A 150 -23.63 4.01 -14.77
CA GLU A 150 -24.50 3.52 -13.69
C GLU A 150 -23.80 3.52 -12.34
N ASP A 151 -22.51 3.17 -12.28
CA ASP A 151 -21.74 3.14 -11.04
C ASP A 151 -21.45 4.55 -10.52
N ILE A 152 -21.30 5.54 -11.42
CA ILE A 152 -21.23 6.96 -11.05
C ILE A 152 -22.54 7.42 -10.40
N ASN A 153 -23.68 7.03 -10.98
CA ASN A 153 -24.99 7.38 -10.42
C ASN A 153 -25.21 6.73 -9.04
N LYS A 154 -24.87 5.44 -8.89
CA LYS A 154 -24.94 4.76 -7.60
C LYS A 154 -24.03 5.42 -6.57
N LEU A 155 -22.81 5.78 -6.94
CA LEU A 155 -21.87 6.47 -6.04
C LEU A 155 -22.44 7.80 -5.55
N LYS A 156 -23.02 8.60 -6.44
CA LYS A 156 -23.72 9.84 -6.07
C LYS A 156 -24.83 9.58 -5.04
N ASP A 157 -25.66 8.55 -5.27
CA ASP A 157 -26.77 8.21 -4.39
C ASP A 157 -26.28 7.71 -3.03
N ILE A 158 -25.19 6.90 -3.00
CA ILE A 158 -24.55 6.46 -1.76
C ILE A 158 -24.02 7.65 -0.96
N TYR A 159 -23.29 8.59 -1.58
CA TYR A 159 -22.79 9.77 -0.86
C TYR A 159 -23.93 10.65 -0.33
N SER A 160 -25.01 10.81 -1.09
CA SER A 160 -26.18 11.54 -0.64
C SER A 160 -26.81 10.90 0.60
N LEU A 161 -26.88 9.57 0.62
CA LEU A 161 -27.42 8.81 1.75
C LEU A 161 -26.49 8.87 2.98
N ILE A 162 -25.15 8.78 2.79
CA ILE A 162 -24.19 8.95 3.86
C ILE A 162 -24.36 10.31 4.53
N ILE A 163 -24.41 11.39 3.75
CA ILE A 163 -24.61 12.75 4.27
C ILE A 163 -25.95 12.84 5.04
N SER A 164 -27.01 12.30 4.48
CA SER A 164 -28.32 12.29 5.14
C SER A 164 -28.30 11.56 6.49
N LYS A 165 -27.69 10.37 6.55
CA LYS A 165 -27.58 9.58 7.79
C LYS A 165 -26.64 10.20 8.82
N TYR A 166 -25.60 10.91 8.36
CA TYR A 166 -24.61 11.50 9.26
C TYR A 166 -25.15 12.69 10.05
N PHE A 167 -26.05 13.48 9.44
CA PHE A 167 -26.64 14.67 10.05
C PHE A 167 -28.03 14.45 10.68
N GLN A 168 -28.48 13.20 10.80
CA GLN A 168 -29.65 12.81 11.59
C GLN A 168 -29.25 12.43 13.02
#